data_fa3eafc2c6c527ee2fdafbd219b462c4
#
_entry.id   fa3eafc2c6c527ee2fdafbd219b462c4
#
_cell.length_a   1.000
_cell.length_b   1.000
_cell.length_c   1.000
_cell.angle_alpha   90.00
_cell.angle_beta   90.00
_cell.angle_gamma   90.00
#
_symmetry.space_group_name_H-M   'P 1'
#
loop_
_entity.id
_entity.type
_entity.pdbx_description
1 polymer ?
#
loop_
_entity_poly.entity_id
_entity_poly.type
_entity_poly.pdbx_seq_one_letter_code
_entity_poly.pdbx_strand_id
1 'polypeptide(L)'
;MAVFAAVETPNGIAGLRDLTPADLPAIVDYWVLSPDEYLAFMGVDRQKLGSADDIRKRFSDAIRTGDPTQPTISLAITLDDRLVGYTLFVRCSEDVNYAHWHIIVPDLRAKGLSTALYPQRIKAYFDIAPISRLIHQTRTRNLGVNRMLDKFFPVAETKIIDQPDGVALPGEFHLRYVRREDVPRIFARAEELRAAATALGSHAAVEPGS
;
A
#
# COMPACT_ATOMS: atom_id res chain seq x y z
N MET A 1 -15.25 4.27 -13.42
CA MET A 1 -13.89 4.03 -12.91
C MET A 1 -13.18 5.38 -12.81
N ALA A 2 -12.80 5.80 -11.62
CA ALA A 2 -12.03 7.02 -11.42
C ALA A 2 -10.53 6.69 -11.41
N VAL A 3 -9.72 7.62 -11.94
CA VAL A 3 -8.26 7.61 -11.84
C VAL A 3 -7.86 8.69 -10.82
N PHE A 4 -7.10 8.30 -9.79
CA PHE A 4 -6.68 9.18 -8.70
C PHE A 4 -5.27 9.74 -8.91
N ALA A 5 -4.42 9.00 -9.62
CA ALA A 5 -3.05 9.41 -9.90
C ALA A 5 -2.46 8.67 -11.11
N ALA A 6 -1.50 9.35 -11.75
CA ALA A 6 -0.51 8.79 -12.65
C ALA A 6 0.83 9.45 -12.34
N VAL A 7 1.87 8.66 -12.13
CA VAL A 7 3.21 9.11 -11.71
C VAL A 7 4.27 8.43 -12.56
N GLU A 8 5.12 9.19 -13.20
CA GLU A 8 6.28 8.65 -13.91
C GLU A 8 7.27 8.03 -12.92
N THR A 9 7.74 6.85 -13.26
CA THR A 9 8.76 6.11 -12.50
C THR A 9 9.80 5.52 -13.46
N PRO A 10 10.97 5.09 -12.99
CA PRO A 10 11.95 4.40 -13.84
C PRO A 10 11.42 3.10 -14.47
N ASN A 11 10.31 2.57 -13.99
CA ASN A 11 9.72 1.31 -14.47
C ASN A 11 8.52 1.51 -15.41
N GLY A 12 8.11 2.76 -15.68
CA GLY A 12 6.91 3.10 -16.44
C GLY A 12 5.99 4.04 -15.66
N ILE A 13 4.77 4.24 -16.14
CA ILE A 13 3.77 5.11 -15.53
C ILE A 13 3.01 4.31 -14.45
N ALA A 14 3.28 4.61 -13.18
CA ALA A 14 2.56 4.04 -12.06
C ALA A 14 1.23 4.77 -11.84
N GLY A 15 0.13 4.03 -11.74
CA GLY A 15 -1.22 4.56 -11.60
C GLY A 15 -1.93 4.10 -10.33
N LEU A 16 -2.92 4.89 -9.93
CA LEU A 16 -3.87 4.56 -8.88
C LEU A 16 -5.28 4.82 -9.41
N ARG A 17 -6.14 3.80 -9.41
CA ARG A 17 -7.52 3.89 -9.92
C ARG A 17 -8.49 3.06 -9.08
N ASP A 18 -9.78 3.22 -9.34
CA ASP A 18 -10.78 2.29 -8.80
C ASP A 18 -10.42 0.84 -9.13
N LEU A 19 -10.63 -0.05 -8.16
CA LEU A 19 -10.64 -1.48 -8.38
C LEU A 19 -11.89 -1.86 -9.20
N THR A 20 -11.77 -2.81 -10.10
CA THR A 20 -12.86 -3.31 -10.93
C THR A 20 -13.03 -4.83 -10.78
N PRO A 21 -14.19 -5.39 -11.14
CA PRO A 21 -14.37 -6.84 -11.15
C PRO A 21 -13.33 -7.60 -12.00
N ALA A 22 -12.81 -6.98 -13.06
CA ALA A 22 -11.78 -7.58 -13.92
C ALA A 22 -10.42 -7.76 -13.23
N ASP A 23 -10.16 -7.02 -12.15
CA ASP A 23 -8.92 -7.12 -11.37
C ASP A 23 -8.94 -8.28 -10.37
N LEU A 24 -10.14 -8.75 -9.99
CA LEU A 24 -10.32 -9.72 -8.90
C LEU A 24 -9.59 -11.07 -9.14
N PRO A 25 -9.57 -11.66 -10.33
CA PRO A 25 -8.85 -12.91 -10.54
C PRO A 25 -7.38 -12.83 -10.12
N ALA A 26 -6.66 -11.81 -10.55
CA ALA A 26 -5.24 -11.66 -10.23
C ALA A 26 -4.98 -11.44 -8.73
N ILE A 27 -5.89 -10.76 -8.03
CA ILE A 27 -5.80 -10.58 -6.58
C ILE A 27 -6.09 -11.90 -5.83
N VAL A 28 -7.09 -12.65 -6.28
CA VAL A 28 -7.40 -13.97 -5.71
C VAL A 28 -6.23 -14.92 -5.90
N ASP A 29 -5.69 -15.00 -7.11
CA ASP A 29 -4.53 -15.85 -7.43
C ASP A 29 -3.32 -15.47 -6.56
N TYR A 30 -3.05 -14.18 -6.38
CA TYR A 30 -1.98 -13.73 -5.49
C TYR A 30 -2.11 -14.29 -4.07
N TRP A 31 -3.30 -14.29 -3.49
CA TRP A 31 -3.51 -14.81 -2.13
C TRP A 31 -3.50 -16.33 -2.07
N VAL A 32 -4.16 -16.99 -3.02
CA VAL A 32 -4.30 -18.46 -3.04
C VAL A 32 -2.97 -19.13 -3.35
N LEU A 33 -2.22 -18.59 -4.34
CA LEU A 33 -0.98 -19.18 -4.82
C LEU A 33 0.27 -18.73 -4.04
N SER A 34 0.14 -17.73 -3.14
CA SER A 34 1.27 -17.31 -2.32
C SER A 34 1.75 -18.44 -1.40
N PRO A 35 3.07 -18.74 -1.37
CA PRO A 35 3.64 -19.73 -0.45
C PRO A 35 3.38 -19.35 1.02
N ASP A 36 3.23 -20.37 1.87
CA ASP A 36 2.99 -20.17 3.31
C ASP A 36 4.11 -19.35 3.98
N GLU A 37 5.35 -19.58 3.59
CA GLU A 37 6.52 -18.85 4.08
C GLU A 37 6.42 -17.35 3.74
N TYR A 38 5.95 -17.01 2.54
CA TYR A 38 5.74 -15.63 2.13
C TYR A 38 4.60 -14.97 2.90
N LEU A 39 3.49 -15.67 3.11
CA LEU A 39 2.38 -15.18 3.93
C LEU A 39 2.82 -14.95 5.38
N ALA A 40 3.53 -15.91 5.96
CA ALA A 40 4.08 -15.80 7.31
C ALA A 40 5.08 -14.63 7.43
N PHE A 41 5.94 -14.42 6.43
CA PHE A 41 6.83 -13.27 6.35
C PHE A 41 6.07 -11.94 6.35
N MET A 42 4.98 -11.86 5.59
CA MET A 42 4.09 -10.68 5.60
C MET A 42 3.29 -10.55 6.89
N GLY A 43 3.25 -11.59 7.73
CA GLY A 43 2.47 -11.63 8.96
C GLY A 43 1.00 -11.98 8.73
N VAL A 44 0.71 -12.76 7.69
CA VAL A 44 -0.63 -13.21 7.34
C VAL A 44 -0.85 -14.63 7.83
N ASP A 45 -1.98 -14.85 8.49
CA ASP A 45 -2.46 -16.16 8.91
C ASP A 45 -3.21 -16.82 7.76
N ARG A 46 -2.62 -17.87 7.18
CA ARG A 46 -3.25 -18.63 6.08
C ARG A 46 -4.64 -19.14 6.46
N GLN A 47 -4.81 -19.59 7.69
CA GLN A 47 -6.09 -20.18 8.14
C GLN A 47 -7.23 -19.13 8.17
N LYS A 48 -6.89 -17.85 8.35
CA LYS A 48 -7.85 -16.75 8.36
C LYS A 48 -8.15 -16.18 6.97
N LEU A 49 -7.41 -16.57 5.93
CA LEU A 49 -7.64 -16.06 4.57
C LEU A 49 -8.99 -16.52 4.02
N GLY A 50 -9.41 -17.75 4.36
CA GLY A 50 -10.58 -18.38 3.79
C GLY A 50 -10.33 -18.97 2.40
N SER A 51 -11.40 -19.36 1.71
CA SER A 51 -11.39 -19.91 0.36
C SER A 51 -11.14 -18.83 -0.70
N ALA A 52 -10.90 -19.23 -1.94
CA ALA A 52 -10.82 -18.33 -3.09
C ALA A 52 -12.11 -17.48 -3.24
N ASP A 53 -13.27 -18.07 -2.96
CA ASP A 53 -14.55 -17.35 -3.03
C ASP A 53 -14.71 -16.35 -1.89
N ASP A 54 -14.24 -16.66 -0.68
CA ASP A 54 -14.22 -15.71 0.45
C ASP A 54 -13.33 -14.51 0.13
N ILE A 55 -12.16 -14.76 -0.44
CA ILE A 55 -11.23 -13.71 -0.88
C ILE A 55 -11.89 -12.87 -1.98
N ARG A 56 -12.46 -13.50 -3.01
CA ARG A 56 -13.17 -12.82 -4.10
C ARG A 56 -14.30 -11.94 -3.58
N LYS A 57 -15.13 -12.48 -2.68
CA LYS A 57 -16.22 -11.73 -2.07
C LYS A 57 -15.71 -10.52 -1.32
N ARG A 58 -14.69 -10.67 -0.47
CA ARG A 58 -14.08 -9.58 0.30
C ARG A 58 -13.60 -8.43 -0.59
N PHE A 59 -12.92 -8.72 -1.69
CA PHE A 59 -12.45 -7.70 -2.61
C PHE A 59 -13.57 -7.14 -3.49
N SER A 60 -14.58 -7.94 -3.83
CA SER A 60 -15.78 -7.44 -4.52
C SER A 60 -16.53 -6.43 -3.65
N ASP A 61 -16.71 -6.73 -2.36
CA ASP A 61 -17.35 -5.83 -1.39
C ASP A 61 -16.51 -4.55 -1.15
N ALA A 62 -15.21 -4.60 -1.43
CA ALA A 62 -14.29 -3.47 -1.30
C ALA A 62 -14.18 -2.60 -2.57
N ILE A 63 -14.84 -2.96 -3.67
CA ILE A 63 -14.94 -2.08 -4.85
C ILE A 63 -15.70 -0.82 -4.44
N ARG A 64 -15.12 0.33 -4.73
CA ARG A 64 -15.68 1.62 -4.29
C ARG A 64 -17.05 1.89 -4.91
N THR A 65 -18.05 2.10 -4.08
CA THR A 65 -19.43 2.40 -4.48
C THR A 65 -19.72 3.90 -4.61
N GLY A 66 -18.86 4.74 -4.03
CA GLY A 66 -19.10 6.18 -3.88
C GLY A 66 -19.71 6.56 -2.52
N ASP A 67 -20.11 5.58 -1.71
CA ASP A 67 -20.55 5.80 -0.33
C ASP A 67 -19.33 6.18 0.55
N PRO A 68 -19.28 7.39 1.12
CA PRO A 68 -18.18 7.82 1.98
C PRO A 68 -18.11 7.04 3.30
N THR A 69 -19.16 6.30 3.64
CA THR A 69 -19.23 5.46 4.86
C THR A 69 -18.85 4.01 4.61
N GLN A 70 -18.54 3.63 3.35
CA GLN A 70 -18.14 2.27 3.00
C GLN A 70 -17.02 1.77 3.91
N PRO A 71 -17.18 0.60 4.59
CA PRO A 71 -16.24 0.16 5.63
C PRO A 71 -14.88 -0.25 5.08
N THR A 72 -14.84 -0.69 3.83
CA THR A 72 -13.60 -1.14 3.18
C THR A 72 -13.60 -0.68 1.73
N ILE A 73 -12.51 -0.05 1.30
CA ILE A 73 -12.33 0.40 -0.08
C ILE A 73 -10.99 -0.10 -0.59
N SER A 74 -10.99 -0.69 -1.77
CA SER A 74 -9.76 -1.10 -2.46
C SER A 74 -9.57 -0.30 -3.74
N LEU A 75 -8.33 0.14 -3.97
CA LEU A 75 -7.90 0.78 -5.21
C LEU A 75 -6.85 -0.09 -5.89
N ALA A 76 -6.88 -0.13 -7.21
CA ALA A 76 -5.89 -0.81 -8.02
C ALA A 76 -4.62 0.03 -8.14
N ILE A 77 -3.46 -0.62 -8.04
CA ILE A 77 -2.16 -0.06 -8.41
C ILE A 77 -1.81 -0.61 -9.79
N THR A 78 -1.51 0.27 -10.73
CA THR A 78 -1.15 -0.11 -12.10
C THR A 78 0.27 0.32 -12.46
N LEU A 79 0.84 -0.31 -13.46
CA LEU A 79 2.03 0.11 -14.17
C LEU A 79 1.75 -0.02 -15.67
N ASP A 80 1.81 1.08 -16.42
CA ASP A 80 1.41 1.17 -17.82
C ASP A 80 0.02 0.52 -18.05
N ASP A 81 -0.96 0.96 -17.22
CA ASP A 81 -2.36 0.51 -17.16
C ASP A 81 -2.59 -0.96 -16.74
N ARG A 82 -1.54 -1.76 -16.58
CA ARG A 82 -1.65 -3.15 -16.13
C ARG A 82 -1.73 -3.21 -14.60
N LEU A 83 -2.62 -4.03 -14.07
CA LEU A 83 -2.69 -4.28 -12.63
C LEU A 83 -1.38 -4.90 -12.13
N VAL A 84 -0.74 -4.25 -11.16
CA VAL A 84 0.48 -4.75 -10.50
C VAL A 84 0.37 -4.85 -8.99
N GLY A 85 -0.73 -4.33 -8.45
CA GLY A 85 -0.96 -4.34 -7.02
C GLY A 85 -2.31 -3.74 -6.65
N TYR A 86 -2.54 -3.64 -5.36
CA TYR A 86 -3.70 -2.97 -4.83
C TYR A 86 -3.38 -2.31 -3.49
N THR A 87 -4.22 -1.38 -3.08
CA THR A 87 -4.19 -0.80 -1.75
C THR A 87 -5.56 -0.92 -1.11
N LEU A 88 -5.59 -1.28 0.15
CA LEU A 88 -6.80 -1.50 0.92
C LEU A 88 -6.87 -0.49 2.07
N PHE A 89 -8.03 0.09 2.22
CA PHE A 89 -8.38 1.05 3.23
C PHE A 89 -9.52 0.43 4.05
N VAL A 90 -9.29 0.22 5.34
CA VAL A 90 -10.26 -0.41 6.24
C VAL A 90 -10.62 0.58 7.34
N ARG A 91 -11.88 0.93 7.44
CA ARG A 91 -12.37 1.80 8.50
C ARG A 91 -12.45 1.03 9.82
N CYS A 92 -11.72 1.52 10.82
CA CYS A 92 -11.70 0.96 12.17
C CYS A 92 -12.60 1.75 13.13
N SER A 93 -12.81 3.04 12.82
CA SER A 93 -13.69 3.98 13.54
C SER A 93 -14.09 5.10 12.59
N GLU A 94 -14.91 6.05 13.05
CA GLU A 94 -15.31 7.20 12.24
C GLU A 94 -14.11 8.07 11.82
N ASP A 95 -13.06 8.14 12.66
CA ASP A 95 -11.92 9.05 12.46
C ASP A 95 -10.65 8.37 11.98
N VAL A 96 -10.56 7.04 12.01
CA VAL A 96 -9.31 6.31 11.87
C VAL A 96 -9.48 5.12 10.95
N ASN A 97 -8.60 4.99 9.99
CA ASN A 97 -8.57 3.86 9.07
C ASN A 97 -7.16 3.29 8.97
N TYR A 98 -7.08 1.97 8.86
CA TYR A 98 -5.86 1.27 8.48
C TYR A 98 -5.70 1.29 6.96
N ALA A 99 -4.49 1.54 6.52
CA ALA A 99 -4.13 1.52 5.10
C ALA A 99 -3.09 0.42 4.84
N HIS A 100 -3.45 -0.50 3.95
CA HIS A 100 -2.57 -1.59 3.52
C HIS A 100 -2.31 -1.47 2.02
N TRP A 101 -1.23 -2.07 1.53
CA TRP A 101 -0.96 -2.22 0.10
C TRP A 101 -0.12 -3.45 -0.18
N HIS A 102 -0.30 -3.99 -1.37
CA HIS A 102 0.42 -5.15 -1.85
C HIS A 102 0.83 -4.96 -3.32
N ILE A 103 2.10 -5.21 -3.63
CA ILE A 103 2.54 -5.40 -5.00
C ILE A 103 2.45 -6.90 -5.27
N ILE A 104 1.50 -7.28 -6.13
CA ILE A 104 1.19 -8.69 -6.41
C ILE A 104 2.15 -9.32 -7.42
N VAL A 105 2.78 -8.50 -8.28
CA VAL A 105 3.79 -8.94 -9.24
C VAL A 105 5.16 -9.00 -8.56
N PRO A 106 5.78 -10.20 -8.39
CA PRO A 106 7.02 -10.37 -7.63
C PRO A 106 8.17 -9.49 -8.12
N ASP A 107 8.39 -9.42 -9.43
CA ASP A 107 9.50 -8.71 -10.06
C ASP A 107 9.45 -7.19 -9.89
N LEU A 108 8.28 -6.67 -9.52
CA LEU A 108 8.07 -5.23 -9.26
C LEU A 108 8.18 -4.87 -7.77
N ARG A 109 8.38 -5.85 -6.90
CA ARG A 109 8.62 -5.60 -5.47
C ARG A 109 9.99 -4.93 -5.29
N ALA A 110 10.08 -4.05 -4.31
CA ALA A 110 11.29 -3.25 -4.04
C ALA A 110 11.77 -2.33 -5.20
N LYS A 111 11.00 -2.16 -6.28
CA LYS A 111 11.32 -1.28 -7.41
C LYS A 111 10.86 0.18 -7.23
N GLY A 112 10.52 0.59 -6.02
CA GLY A 112 10.18 1.96 -5.70
C GLY A 112 8.73 2.38 -5.95
N LEU A 113 7.88 1.54 -6.56
CA LEU A 113 6.47 1.86 -6.88
C LEU A 113 5.69 2.34 -5.66
N SER A 114 5.81 1.64 -4.52
CA SER A 114 5.11 2.01 -3.29
C SER A 114 5.56 3.37 -2.77
N THR A 115 6.83 3.72 -2.88
CA THR A 115 7.35 5.03 -2.48
C THR A 115 6.84 6.14 -3.42
N ALA A 116 6.86 5.90 -4.73
CA ALA A 116 6.42 6.86 -5.73
C ALA A 116 4.93 7.18 -5.61
N LEU A 117 4.08 6.18 -5.37
CA LEU A 117 2.63 6.35 -5.25
C LEU A 117 2.16 6.73 -3.84
N TYR A 118 3.04 6.74 -2.84
CA TYR A 118 2.64 6.95 -1.44
C TYR A 118 1.88 8.28 -1.24
N PRO A 119 2.35 9.45 -1.73
CA PRO A 119 1.64 10.72 -1.55
C PRO A 119 0.23 10.71 -2.13
N GLN A 120 0.10 10.24 -3.37
CA GLN A 120 -1.17 10.19 -4.09
C GLN A 120 -2.16 9.25 -3.42
N ARG A 121 -1.67 8.10 -2.93
CA ARG A 121 -2.49 7.14 -2.21
C ARG A 121 -3.05 7.72 -0.91
N ILE A 122 -2.20 8.39 -0.13
CA ILE A 122 -2.63 9.04 1.11
C ILE A 122 -3.65 10.16 0.81
N LYS A 123 -3.36 10.99 -0.19
CA LYS A 123 -4.32 12.02 -0.63
C LYS A 123 -5.65 11.41 -1.06
N ALA A 124 -5.63 10.36 -1.89
CA ALA A 124 -6.84 9.69 -2.36
C ALA A 124 -7.70 9.17 -1.19
N TYR A 125 -7.10 8.60 -0.16
CA TYR A 125 -7.86 8.14 1.01
C TYR A 125 -8.57 9.28 1.74
N PHE A 126 -7.88 10.40 1.96
CA PHE A 126 -8.48 11.56 2.59
C PHE A 126 -9.56 12.24 1.71
N ASP A 127 -9.44 12.13 0.39
CA ASP A 127 -10.45 12.67 -0.54
C ASP A 127 -11.70 11.77 -0.62
N ILE A 128 -11.51 10.45 -0.55
CA ILE A 128 -12.60 9.47 -0.65
C ILE A 128 -13.45 9.42 0.63
N ALA A 129 -12.84 9.56 1.79
CA ALA A 129 -13.53 9.38 3.06
C ALA A 129 -13.30 10.56 4.03
N PRO A 130 -14.34 10.91 4.82
CA PRO A 130 -14.27 11.96 5.82
C PRO A 130 -13.55 11.46 7.09
N ILE A 131 -12.26 11.15 6.95
CA ILE A 131 -11.41 10.70 8.06
C ILE A 131 -10.41 11.78 8.44
N SER A 132 -10.05 11.84 9.71
CA SER A 132 -9.05 12.76 10.24
C SER A 132 -7.65 12.15 10.24
N ARG A 133 -7.55 10.82 10.37
CA ARG A 133 -6.29 10.12 10.59
C ARG A 133 -6.26 8.75 9.92
N LEU A 134 -5.11 8.40 9.35
CA LEU A 134 -4.76 7.05 8.89
C LEU A 134 -3.77 6.41 9.86
N ILE A 135 -3.88 5.09 10.06
CA ILE A 135 -2.91 4.29 10.80
C ILE A 135 -2.23 3.33 9.82
N HIS A 136 -0.90 3.36 9.80
CA HIS A 136 -0.10 2.27 9.27
C HIS A 136 0.32 1.36 10.40
N GLN A 137 -0.28 0.18 10.48
CA GLN A 137 0.10 -0.87 11.41
C GLN A 137 0.91 -1.91 10.66
N THR A 138 2.20 -1.99 10.95
CA THR A 138 3.13 -2.88 10.23
C THR A 138 3.89 -3.77 11.21
N ARG A 139 4.02 -5.06 10.90
CA ARG A 139 4.87 -5.93 11.71
C ARG A 139 6.31 -5.40 11.72
N THR A 140 6.97 -5.44 12.88
CA THR A 140 8.36 -4.99 13.02
C THR A 140 9.29 -5.76 12.08
N ARG A 141 8.99 -7.04 11.80
CA ARG A 141 9.76 -7.91 10.89
C ARG A 141 9.56 -7.58 9.41
N ASN A 142 8.54 -6.80 9.04
CA ASN A 142 8.33 -6.40 7.64
C ASN A 142 9.24 -5.23 7.26
N LEU A 143 10.54 -5.53 7.12
CA LEU A 143 11.58 -4.52 6.90
C LEU A 143 11.35 -3.70 5.64
N GLY A 144 10.83 -4.30 4.56
CA GLY A 144 10.59 -3.60 3.29
C GLY A 144 9.57 -2.48 3.44
N VAL A 145 8.44 -2.78 4.07
CA VAL A 145 7.38 -1.79 4.32
C VAL A 145 7.84 -0.75 5.34
N ASN A 146 8.49 -1.17 6.41
CA ASN A 146 9.00 -0.25 7.44
C ASN A 146 9.99 0.75 6.85
N ARG A 147 10.99 0.31 6.07
CA ARG A 147 11.96 1.18 5.38
C ARG A 147 11.29 2.17 4.43
N MET A 148 10.19 1.77 3.77
CA MET A 148 9.45 2.68 2.92
C MET A 148 8.72 3.75 3.74
N LEU A 149 8.05 3.36 4.83
CA LEU A 149 7.32 4.29 5.70
C LEU A 149 8.26 5.23 6.47
N ASP A 150 9.44 4.76 6.88
CA ASP A 150 10.46 5.56 7.58
C ASP A 150 10.96 6.76 6.76
N LYS A 151 10.80 6.71 5.43
CA LYS A 151 11.11 7.85 4.57
C LYS A 151 10.17 9.05 4.79
N PHE A 152 8.96 8.80 5.30
CA PHE A 152 7.90 9.78 5.46
C PHE A 152 7.57 10.08 6.91
N PHE A 153 7.55 9.05 7.77
CA PHE A 153 7.14 9.17 9.17
C PHE A 153 7.96 8.29 10.09
N PRO A 154 8.38 8.79 11.25
CA PRO A 154 8.93 7.95 12.30
C PRO A 154 7.87 7.00 12.85
N VAL A 155 8.33 5.95 13.52
CA VAL A 155 7.48 5.09 14.34
C VAL A 155 6.97 5.92 15.52
N ALA A 156 5.65 5.97 15.67
CA ALA A 156 5.01 6.67 16.78
C ALA A 156 4.88 5.77 18.02
N GLU A 157 4.64 4.50 17.80
CA GLU A 157 4.41 3.52 18.85
C GLU A 157 4.84 2.13 18.37
N THR A 158 5.36 1.32 19.29
CA THR A 158 5.58 -0.12 19.08
C THR A 158 4.82 -0.88 20.15
N LYS A 159 4.01 -1.85 19.75
CA LYS A 159 3.25 -2.66 20.70
C LYS A 159 3.06 -4.10 20.23
N ILE A 160 2.87 -4.98 21.20
CA ILE A 160 2.46 -6.36 20.99
C ILE A 160 0.94 -6.39 20.83
N ILE A 161 0.46 -7.06 19.78
CA ILE A 161 -0.97 -7.28 19.53
C ILE A 161 -1.17 -8.80 19.45
N ASP A 162 -1.82 -9.35 20.46
CA ASP A 162 -2.05 -10.79 20.57
C ASP A 162 -3.24 -11.25 19.73
N GLN A 163 -4.20 -10.37 19.50
CA GLN A 163 -5.40 -10.63 18.69
C GLN A 163 -5.58 -9.51 17.65
N PRO A 164 -4.76 -9.51 16.59
CA PRO A 164 -4.93 -8.52 15.53
C PRO A 164 -6.18 -8.80 14.70
N ASP A 165 -6.80 -7.73 14.21
CA ASP A 165 -7.95 -7.82 13.32
C ASP A 165 -7.58 -8.45 11.97
N GLY A 166 -8.61 -8.99 11.29
CA GLY A 166 -8.50 -9.54 9.95
C GLY A 166 -7.61 -10.78 9.90
N VAL A 167 -6.74 -10.82 8.89
CA VAL A 167 -5.91 -11.99 8.59
C VAL A 167 -4.51 -11.93 9.20
N ALA A 168 -4.23 -10.94 10.04
CA ALA A 168 -2.89 -10.78 10.61
C ALA A 168 -2.58 -11.83 11.67
N LEU A 169 -1.29 -12.23 11.74
CA LEU A 169 -0.73 -13.03 12.82
C LEU A 169 -0.45 -12.15 14.04
N PRO A 170 -0.57 -12.67 15.26
CA PRO A 170 -0.09 -12.02 16.47
C PRO A 170 1.39 -11.60 16.39
N GLY A 171 1.78 -10.58 17.13
CA GLY A 171 3.15 -10.18 17.23
C GLY A 171 3.37 -8.69 17.52
N GLU A 172 4.61 -8.26 17.32
CA GLU A 172 5.00 -6.89 17.54
C GLU A 172 4.79 -6.05 16.29
N PHE A 173 4.19 -4.85 16.46
CA PHE A 173 3.83 -3.94 15.39
C PHE A 173 4.34 -2.53 15.66
N HIS A 174 4.82 -1.89 14.60
CA HIS A 174 5.02 -0.45 14.55
C HIS A 174 3.73 0.24 14.08
N LEU A 175 3.35 1.30 14.78
CA LEU A 175 2.26 2.16 14.40
C LEU A 175 2.80 3.52 13.96
N ARG A 176 2.29 4.03 12.83
CA ARG A 176 2.55 5.37 12.34
C ARG A 176 1.22 6.03 12.02
N TYR A 177 1.08 7.26 12.46
CA TYR A 177 -0.14 8.03 12.28
C TYR A 177 0.09 9.09 11.21
N VAL A 178 -0.87 9.20 10.29
CA VAL A 178 -0.86 10.18 9.22
C VAL A 178 -2.16 10.97 9.28
N ARG A 179 -2.07 12.29 9.36
CA ARG A 179 -3.21 13.20 9.40
C ARG A 179 -3.41 13.87 8.05
N ARG A 180 -4.60 14.40 7.82
CA ARG A 180 -4.91 15.17 6.60
C ARG A 180 -3.94 16.34 6.40
N GLU A 181 -3.58 17.04 7.47
CA GLU A 181 -2.64 18.16 7.47
C GLU A 181 -1.20 17.77 7.09
N ASP A 182 -0.85 16.49 7.17
CA ASP A 182 0.47 15.99 6.76
C ASP A 182 0.62 15.84 5.24
N VAL A 183 -0.48 15.85 4.47
CA VAL A 183 -0.46 15.59 3.03
C VAL A 183 0.52 16.50 2.27
N PRO A 184 0.56 17.84 2.48
CA PRO A 184 1.53 18.69 1.79
C PRO A 184 2.99 18.30 2.10
N ARG A 185 3.29 17.96 3.36
CA ARG A 185 4.63 17.51 3.78
C ARG A 185 5.03 16.19 3.13
N ILE A 186 4.08 15.27 2.96
CA ILE A 186 4.33 13.99 2.28
C ILE A 186 4.71 14.22 0.82
N PHE A 187 4.01 15.13 0.12
CA PHE A 187 4.36 15.48 -1.27
C PHE A 187 5.74 16.12 -1.36
N ALA A 188 6.04 17.12 -0.50
CA ALA A 188 7.37 17.76 -0.47
C ALA A 188 8.48 16.71 -0.24
N ARG A 189 8.26 15.79 0.71
CA ARG A 189 9.22 14.73 1.00
C ARG A 189 9.43 13.78 -0.18
N ALA A 190 8.38 13.45 -0.92
CA ALA A 190 8.49 12.61 -2.12
C ALA A 190 9.30 13.29 -3.23
N GLU A 191 9.16 14.62 -3.40
CA GLU A 191 9.97 15.40 -4.34
C GLU A 191 11.46 15.37 -3.95
N GLU A 192 11.77 15.59 -2.66
CA GLU A 192 13.16 15.48 -2.17
C GLU A 192 13.77 14.10 -2.46
N LEU A 193 13.02 13.03 -2.19
CA LEU A 193 13.47 11.66 -2.43
C LEU A 193 13.70 11.39 -3.93
N ARG A 194 12.86 11.97 -4.79
CA ARG A 194 12.98 11.86 -6.25
C ARG A 194 14.21 12.59 -6.76
N ALA A 195 14.41 13.83 -6.31
CA ALA A 195 15.59 14.63 -6.66
C ALA A 195 16.89 13.96 -6.22
N ALA A 196 16.95 13.41 -5.01
CA ALA A 196 18.10 12.67 -4.51
C ALA A 196 18.41 11.42 -5.35
N ALA A 197 17.38 10.67 -5.78
CA ALA A 197 17.57 9.50 -6.62
C ALA A 197 18.12 9.87 -8.01
N THR A 198 17.65 10.96 -8.60
CA THR A 198 18.14 11.47 -9.89
C THR A 198 19.61 11.90 -9.80
N ALA A 199 20.00 12.61 -8.73
CA ALA A 199 21.37 13.05 -8.51
C ALA A 199 22.35 11.87 -8.40
N LEU A 200 21.98 10.80 -7.69
CA LEU A 200 22.78 9.58 -7.57
C LEU A 200 22.93 8.84 -8.89
N GLY A 201 21.86 8.76 -9.69
CA GLY A 201 21.90 8.15 -11.02
C GLY A 201 22.80 8.90 -12.00
N SER A 202 22.89 10.22 -11.90
CA SER A 202 23.76 11.06 -12.76
C SER A 202 25.25 10.87 -12.46
N HIS A 203 25.61 10.62 -11.21
CA HIS A 203 27.01 10.35 -10.82
C HIS A 203 27.51 8.97 -11.24
N ALA A 204 26.62 7.97 -11.29
CA ALA A 204 26.99 6.62 -11.72
C ALA A 204 27.24 6.51 -13.24
N ALA A 205 26.78 7.50 -14.03
CA ALA A 205 26.93 7.52 -15.50
C ALA A 205 28.19 8.23 -15.99
N VAL A 206 29.04 8.78 -15.11
CA VAL A 206 30.16 9.65 -15.44
C VAL A 206 31.54 9.01 -15.16
N GLU A 207 31.66 7.71 -14.97
CA GLU A 207 32.97 7.06 -15.05
C GLU A 207 33.24 6.56 -16.48
N PRO A 208 33.95 7.35 -17.32
CA PRO A 208 34.53 6.81 -18.55
C PRO A 208 35.71 5.96 -18.15
N GLY A 209 35.71 4.71 -18.59
CA GLY A 209 36.85 3.82 -18.47
C GLY A 209 38.14 4.48 -18.93
N SER A 210 39.11 4.49 -18.09
CA SER A 210 40.51 4.67 -18.39
C SER A 210 41.19 3.33 -18.66
#